data_bc4a31bae9e336d463ee0b5ed3bd56e5
#
_entry.id   bc4a31bae9e336d463ee0b5ed3bd56e5
#
_cell.length_a   1.000
_cell.length_b   1.000
_cell.length_c   1.000
_cell.angle_alpha   90.00
_cell.angle_beta   90.00
_cell.angle_gamma   90.00
#
_symmetry.space_group_name_H-M   'P 1'
#
loop_
_entity.id
_entity.type
_entity.pdbx_description
1 polymer ?
#
loop_
_entity_poly.entity_id
_entity_poly.type
_entity_poly.pdbx_seq_one_letter_code
_entity_poly.pdbx_strand_id
1 'polypeptide(L)'
;MTDLSLTAFPGRLPDKRQVAASFSRAAASYDSVAELQRAVGQQLLSRLPPGLEPRCWLDLGCGTGHFSRVLGQRFRAAQGLALDIAEGMLNHARPLGGADHFIAGDAERLPLQGDSCQLIFSSLAVQWCDDFSAVLSEAMRVLKPGGVLAFASLCVGTLQELRESWAQVDGQVHVNRFREFEHYRQLCEASGLQVRSLEK
;
A
#
# COMPACT_ATOMS: atom_id res chain seq x y z
N MET A 1 15.85 -26.34 -14.08
CA MET A 1 15.49 -26.02 -12.69
C MET A 1 16.43 -24.92 -12.25
N THR A 2 16.01 -23.66 -12.44
CA THR A 2 16.80 -22.48 -12.06
C THR A 2 16.36 -22.14 -10.64
N ASP A 3 17.26 -22.37 -9.70
CA ASP A 3 17.07 -21.99 -8.29
C ASP A 3 17.05 -20.46 -8.21
N LEU A 4 15.86 -19.88 -8.19
CA LEU A 4 15.66 -18.49 -7.84
C LEU A 4 15.76 -18.38 -6.31
N SER A 5 16.97 -18.50 -5.78
CA SER A 5 17.26 -18.04 -4.44
C SER A 5 17.06 -16.51 -4.44
N LEU A 6 15.82 -16.07 -4.19
CA LEU A 6 15.49 -14.69 -3.90
C LEU A 6 16.37 -14.27 -2.72
N THR A 7 17.44 -13.53 -3.01
CA THR A 7 18.35 -13.01 -2.00
C THR A 7 17.53 -12.25 -0.98
N ALA A 8 17.51 -12.78 0.24
CA ALA A 8 16.83 -12.15 1.36
C ALA A 8 17.26 -10.67 1.43
N PHE A 9 16.28 -9.80 1.58
CA PHE A 9 16.47 -8.35 1.69
C PHE A 9 17.55 -8.07 2.76
N PRO A 10 18.69 -7.44 2.45
CA PRO A 10 19.78 -7.23 3.39
C PRO A 10 19.43 -6.10 4.36
N GLY A 11 18.57 -6.38 5.30
CA GLY A 11 18.17 -5.47 6.36
C GLY A 11 16.80 -5.86 6.90
N ARG A 12 16.70 -5.99 8.22
CA ARG A 12 15.41 -6.28 8.87
C ARG A 12 14.51 -5.07 8.70
N LEU A 13 13.33 -5.25 8.08
CA LEU A 13 12.26 -4.25 8.10
C LEU A 13 11.83 -4.00 9.55
N PRO A 14 11.35 -2.80 9.89
CA PRO A 14 10.78 -2.55 11.21
C PRO A 14 9.69 -3.58 11.53
N ASP A 15 9.62 -4.06 12.76
CA ASP A 15 8.53 -4.94 13.20
C ASP A 15 7.17 -4.27 12.90
N LYS A 16 6.27 -4.99 12.24
CA LYS A 16 4.93 -4.52 11.86
C LYS A 16 4.16 -3.93 13.05
N ARG A 17 4.36 -4.44 14.27
CA ARG A 17 3.76 -3.88 15.49
C ARG A 17 4.30 -2.49 15.78
N GLN A 18 5.60 -2.28 15.59
CA GLN A 18 6.23 -0.97 15.77
C GLN A 18 5.76 0.02 14.69
N VAL A 19 5.63 -0.44 13.45
CA VAL A 19 5.06 0.33 12.33
C VAL A 19 3.64 0.76 12.67
N ALA A 20 2.75 -0.18 13.02
CA ALA A 20 1.37 0.08 13.40
C ALA A 20 1.25 1.05 14.59
N ALA A 21 2.09 0.88 15.63
CA ALA A 21 2.11 1.76 16.79
C ALA A 21 2.58 3.17 16.43
N SER A 22 3.55 3.32 15.52
CA SER A 22 4.07 4.61 15.09
C SER A 22 3.06 5.38 14.26
N PHE A 23 2.41 4.73 13.30
CA PHE A 23 1.33 5.33 12.52
C PHE A 23 0.12 5.67 13.39
N SER A 24 -0.26 4.79 14.34
CA SER A 24 -1.35 5.08 15.27
C SER A 24 -1.11 6.35 16.08
N ARG A 25 0.11 6.58 16.56
CA ARG A 25 0.48 7.82 17.28
C ARG A 25 0.46 9.05 16.37
N ALA A 26 0.83 8.91 15.11
CA ALA A 26 0.92 10.00 14.16
C ALA A 26 -0.44 10.42 13.56
N ALA A 27 -1.50 9.63 13.74
CA ALA A 27 -2.77 9.77 13.01
C ALA A 27 -3.34 11.20 13.05
N ALA A 28 -3.32 11.87 14.20
CA ALA A 28 -3.88 13.22 14.35
C ALA A 28 -3.11 14.31 13.58
N SER A 29 -1.82 14.14 13.37
CA SER A 29 -0.95 15.13 12.68
C SER A 29 -0.54 14.70 11.27
N TYR A 30 -0.84 13.47 10.88
CA TYR A 30 -0.37 12.88 9.64
C TYR A 30 -0.74 13.69 8.40
N ASP A 31 -1.99 14.14 8.31
CA ASP A 31 -2.49 14.87 7.15
C ASP A 31 -1.82 16.24 6.94
N SER A 32 -1.25 16.83 7.99
CA SER A 32 -0.57 18.14 7.89
C SER A 32 0.75 18.08 7.13
N VAL A 33 1.34 16.87 7.00
CA VAL A 33 2.65 16.65 6.34
C VAL A 33 2.56 15.65 5.17
N ALA A 34 1.36 15.24 4.79
CA ALA A 34 1.11 14.17 3.80
C ALA A 34 0.97 14.69 2.35
N GLU A 35 1.66 15.77 1.99
CA GLU A 35 1.57 16.35 0.64
C GLU A 35 2.09 15.37 -0.43
N LEU A 36 3.26 14.79 -0.20
CA LEU A 36 3.84 13.78 -1.09
C LEU A 36 2.89 12.59 -1.26
N GLN A 37 2.33 12.08 -0.17
CA GLN A 37 1.41 10.93 -0.19
C GLN A 37 0.16 11.23 -1.01
N ARG A 38 -0.38 12.44 -0.88
CA ARG A 38 -1.51 12.89 -1.70
C ARG A 38 -1.16 12.99 -3.18
N ALA A 39 -0.01 13.58 -3.51
CA ALA A 39 0.44 13.73 -4.89
C ALA A 39 0.65 12.36 -5.56
N VAL A 40 1.33 11.43 -4.90
CA VAL A 40 1.56 10.07 -5.41
C VAL A 40 0.25 9.32 -5.59
N GLY A 41 -0.63 9.33 -4.61
CA GLY A 41 -1.92 8.63 -4.72
C GLY A 41 -2.84 9.25 -5.77
N GLN A 42 -2.81 10.58 -5.97
CA GLN A 42 -3.56 11.24 -7.04
C GLN A 42 -3.03 10.82 -8.43
N GLN A 43 -1.71 10.69 -8.57
CA GLN A 43 -1.10 10.19 -9.79
C GLN A 43 -1.51 8.72 -10.03
N LEU A 44 -1.50 7.89 -8.99
CA LEU A 44 -1.97 6.50 -9.09
C LEU A 44 -3.44 6.41 -9.50
N LEU A 45 -4.31 7.24 -8.92
CA LEU A 45 -5.73 7.32 -9.29
C LEU A 45 -5.96 7.70 -10.76
N SER A 46 -5.11 8.56 -11.32
CA SER A 46 -5.21 8.97 -12.73
C SER A 46 -4.86 7.85 -13.71
N ARG A 47 -4.17 6.81 -13.23
CA ARG A 47 -3.75 5.63 -14.03
C ARG A 47 -4.72 4.45 -13.93
N LEU A 48 -5.78 4.58 -13.14
CA LEU A 48 -6.83 3.58 -13.13
C LEU A 48 -7.46 3.47 -14.54
N PRO A 49 -7.80 2.25 -14.99
CA PRO A 49 -8.40 2.06 -16.29
C PRO A 49 -9.60 2.98 -16.54
N PRO A 50 -9.72 3.60 -17.72
CA PRO A 50 -10.90 4.37 -18.05
C PRO A 50 -12.13 3.45 -18.07
N GLY A 51 -13.25 3.97 -17.55
CA GLY A 51 -14.51 3.21 -17.46
C GLY A 51 -14.52 2.12 -16.37
N LEU A 52 -13.54 2.10 -15.47
CA LEU A 52 -13.58 1.20 -14.31
C LEU A 52 -14.76 1.57 -13.41
N GLU A 53 -15.70 0.64 -13.23
CA GLU A 53 -16.87 0.76 -12.35
C GLU A 53 -16.92 -0.45 -11.38
N PRO A 54 -16.12 -0.45 -10.31
CA PRO A 54 -16.10 -1.53 -9.36
C PRO A 54 -17.41 -1.53 -8.55
N ARG A 55 -17.94 -2.72 -8.23
CA ARG A 55 -19.01 -2.87 -7.25
C ARG A 55 -18.48 -2.92 -5.82
N CYS A 56 -17.21 -3.27 -5.66
CA CYS A 56 -16.50 -3.27 -4.39
C CYS A 56 -15.05 -2.85 -4.64
N TRP A 57 -14.55 -1.92 -3.85
CA TRP A 57 -13.16 -1.51 -3.84
C TRP A 57 -12.57 -1.61 -2.44
N LEU A 58 -11.26 -1.84 -2.38
CA LEU A 58 -10.44 -1.86 -1.18
C LEU A 58 -9.38 -0.76 -1.25
N ASP A 59 -9.33 0.13 -0.26
CA ASP A 59 -8.20 1.01 0.03
C ASP A 59 -7.28 0.29 1.02
N LEU A 60 -6.17 -0.25 0.53
CA LEU A 60 -5.24 -1.09 1.27
C LEU A 60 -4.10 -0.26 1.85
N GLY A 61 -4.03 -0.17 3.17
CA GLY A 61 -3.18 0.75 3.90
C GLY A 61 -3.78 2.17 3.85
N CYS A 62 -5.06 2.30 4.21
CA CYS A 62 -5.84 3.52 4.01
C CYS A 62 -5.38 4.72 4.85
N GLY A 63 -4.58 4.50 5.91
CA GLY A 63 -4.13 5.55 6.82
C GLY A 63 -5.31 6.34 7.40
N THR A 64 -5.25 7.67 7.28
CA THR A 64 -6.31 8.61 7.72
C THR A 64 -7.55 8.61 6.80
N GLY A 65 -7.63 7.71 5.81
CA GLY A 65 -8.76 7.55 4.92
C GLY A 65 -8.86 8.62 3.82
N HIS A 66 -7.77 9.34 3.51
CA HIS A 66 -7.81 10.34 2.44
C HIS A 66 -8.28 9.74 1.11
N PHE A 67 -7.66 8.63 0.67
CA PHE A 67 -8.03 7.99 -0.59
C PHE A 67 -9.33 7.19 -0.47
N SER A 68 -9.68 6.68 0.70
CA SER A 68 -11.02 6.11 0.93
C SER A 68 -12.12 7.12 0.61
N ARG A 69 -11.98 8.38 1.03
CA ARG A 69 -12.92 9.46 0.71
C ARG A 69 -12.95 9.78 -0.80
N VAL A 70 -11.80 9.81 -1.45
CA VAL A 70 -11.71 10.08 -2.90
C VAL A 70 -12.32 8.94 -3.71
N LEU A 71 -12.03 7.68 -3.35
CA LEU A 71 -12.61 6.49 -3.99
C LEU A 71 -14.12 6.43 -3.78
N GLY A 72 -14.61 6.69 -2.56
CA GLY A 72 -16.04 6.74 -2.26
C GLY A 72 -16.78 7.83 -3.04
N GLN A 73 -16.15 8.98 -3.27
CA GLN A 73 -16.71 10.03 -4.12
C GLN A 73 -16.72 9.64 -5.61
N ARG A 74 -15.68 8.95 -6.07
CA ARG A 74 -15.55 8.50 -7.47
C ARG A 74 -16.49 7.34 -7.79
N PHE A 75 -16.65 6.39 -6.86
CA PHE A 75 -17.38 5.13 -7.04
C PHE A 75 -18.60 5.05 -6.09
N ARG A 76 -19.48 6.04 -6.14
CA ARG A 76 -20.59 6.22 -5.18
C ARG A 76 -21.55 5.04 -5.04
N ALA A 77 -21.68 4.21 -6.06
CA ALA A 77 -22.56 3.04 -6.05
C ALA A 77 -21.84 1.76 -5.60
N ALA A 78 -20.53 1.83 -5.31
CA ALA A 78 -19.72 0.72 -4.93
C ALA A 78 -19.58 0.61 -3.41
N GLN A 79 -19.49 -0.62 -2.90
CA GLN A 79 -19.10 -0.87 -1.52
C GLN A 79 -17.63 -0.52 -1.32
N GLY A 80 -17.33 0.29 -0.34
CA GLY A 80 -15.99 0.73 0.02
C GLY A 80 -15.46 0.03 1.25
N LEU A 81 -14.27 -0.55 1.14
CA LEU A 81 -13.53 -1.16 2.23
C LEU A 81 -12.25 -0.37 2.47
N ALA A 82 -11.99 0.06 3.69
CA ALA A 82 -10.75 0.71 4.11
C ALA A 82 -10.03 -0.19 5.10
N LEU A 83 -8.81 -0.61 4.78
CA LEU A 83 -8.03 -1.51 5.62
C LEU A 83 -6.70 -0.89 5.98
N ASP A 84 -6.34 -0.97 7.25
CA ASP A 84 -5.02 -0.58 7.75
C ASP A 84 -4.59 -1.49 8.91
N ILE A 85 -3.28 -1.65 9.08
CA ILE A 85 -2.71 -2.38 10.22
C ILE A 85 -2.71 -1.54 11.50
N ALA A 86 -2.74 -0.20 11.37
CA ALA A 86 -2.69 0.76 12.45
C ALA A 86 -4.12 1.16 12.88
N GLU A 87 -4.60 0.60 13.99
CA GLU A 87 -5.94 0.91 14.52
C GLU A 87 -6.14 2.41 14.80
N GLY A 88 -5.10 3.14 15.22
CA GLY A 88 -5.20 4.59 15.44
C GLY A 88 -5.51 5.36 14.15
N MET A 89 -5.00 4.89 13.01
CA MET A 89 -5.37 5.45 11.69
C MET A 89 -6.84 5.20 11.38
N LEU A 90 -7.34 3.98 11.57
CA LEU A 90 -8.73 3.63 11.34
C LEU A 90 -9.68 4.40 12.27
N ASN A 91 -9.31 4.58 13.54
CA ASN A 91 -10.09 5.36 14.50
C ASN A 91 -10.18 6.83 14.09
N HIS A 92 -9.13 7.37 13.48
CA HIS A 92 -9.14 8.71 12.90
C HIS A 92 -9.97 8.78 11.60
N ALA A 93 -9.85 7.79 10.73
CA ALA A 93 -10.52 7.76 9.42
C ALA A 93 -12.03 7.53 9.53
N ARG A 94 -12.47 6.65 10.43
CA ARG A 94 -13.87 6.23 10.55
C ARG A 94 -14.88 7.37 10.70
N PRO A 95 -14.70 8.37 11.58
CA PRO A 95 -15.64 9.49 11.70
C PRO A 95 -15.62 10.42 10.47
N LEU A 96 -14.56 10.38 9.65
CA LEU A 96 -14.45 11.17 8.43
C LEU A 96 -15.17 10.51 7.24
N GLY A 97 -15.52 9.22 7.35
CA GLY A 97 -16.23 8.47 6.34
C GLY A 97 -15.40 8.15 5.10
N GLY A 98 -16.10 7.90 4.00
CA GLY A 98 -15.51 7.62 2.68
C GLY A 98 -15.48 6.12 2.31
N ALA A 99 -15.60 5.22 3.28
CA ALA A 99 -15.80 3.79 3.08
C ALA A 99 -16.94 3.28 3.95
N ASP A 100 -17.55 2.15 3.57
CA ASP A 100 -18.61 1.50 4.32
C ASP A 100 -18.07 0.72 5.52
N HIS A 101 -16.85 0.17 5.37
CA HIS A 101 -16.20 -0.63 6.41
C HIS A 101 -14.75 -0.21 6.62
N PHE A 102 -14.36 -0.08 7.89
CA PHE A 102 -12.99 0.18 8.34
C PHE A 102 -12.48 -1.04 9.09
N ILE A 103 -11.46 -1.71 8.55
CA ILE A 103 -11.03 -3.06 8.91
C ILE A 103 -9.58 -3.01 9.38
N ALA A 104 -9.32 -3.44 10.61
CA ALA A 104 -7.95 -3.68 11.06
C ALA A 104 -7.43 -4.99 10.45
N GLY A 105 -6.29 -4.94 9.76
CA GLY A 105 -5.76 -6.13 9.09
C GLY A 105 -4.38 -5.94 8.51
N ASP A 106 -3.75 -7.06 8.20
CA ASP A 106 -2.45 -7.14 7.55
C ASP A 106 -2.63 -7.36 6.05
N ALA A 107 -1.93 -6.58 5.22
CA ALA A 107 -1.95 -6.70 3.77
C ALA A 107 -1.43 -8.07 3.27
N GLU A 108 -0.58 -8.73 4.04
CA GLU A 108 -0.05 -10.06 3.73
C GLU A 108 -1.01 -11.19 4.12
N ARG A 109 -2.11 -10.88 4.82
CA ARG A 109 -3.15 -11.82 5.22
C ARG A 109 -4.48 -11.09 5.36
N LEU A 110 -5.12 -10.81 4.24
CA LEU A 110 -6.35 -10.02 4.21
C LEU A 110 -7.52 -10.78 4.87
N PRO A 111 -8.22 -10.16 5.84
CA PRO A 111 -9.41 -10.74 6.46
C PRO A 111 -10.64 -10.58 5.55
N LEU A 112 -10.49 -10.85 4.26
CA LEU A 112 -11.50 -10.71 3.23
C LEU A 112 -11.71 -12.02 2.52
N GLN A 113 -12.93 -12.22 2.03
CA GLN A 113 -13.30 -13.38 1.23
C GLN A 113 -12.63 -13.32 -0.15
N GLY A 114 -12.32 -14.48 -0.74
CA GLY A 114 -11.86 -14.55 -2.12
C GLY A 114 -12.91 -14.01 -3.09
N ASP A 115 -12.47 -13.51 -4.24
CA ASP A 115 -13.34 -12.98 -5.30
C ASP A 115 -14.36 -11.94 -4.81
N SER A 116 -13.95 -11.06 -3.87
CA SER A 116 -14.85 -10.08 -3.26
C SER A 116 -14.73 -8.69 -3.87
N CYS A 117 -13.54 -8.27 -4.32
CA CYS A 117 -13.29 -6.92 -4.82
C CYS A 117 -13.01 -6.87 -6.33
N GLN A 118 -13.31 -5.74 -6.98
CA GLN A 118 -12.91 -5.46 -8.35
C GLN A 118 -11.76 -4.46 -8.45
N LEU A 119 -11.51 -3.70 -7.38
CA LEU A 119 -10.37 -2.80 -7.30
C LEU A 119 -9.71 -2.95 -5.92
N ILE A 120 -8.40 -3.13 -5.92
CA ILE A 120 -7.54 -2.89 -4.76
C ILE A 120 -6.65 -1.71 -5.09
N PHE A 121 -6.74 -0.66 -4.30
CA PHE A 121 -5.93 0.56 -4.39
C PHE A 121 -5.02 0.63 -3.18
N SER A 122 -3.71 0.85 -3.37
CA SER A 122 -2.76 0.96 -2.28
C SER A 122 -1.72 2.03 -2.58
N SER A 123 -1.70 3.10 -1.83
CA SER A 123 -0.76 4.21 -2.03
C SER A 123 0.20 4.32 -0.86
N LEU A 124 1.48 4.08 -1.12
CA LEU A 124 2.58 4.20 -0.15
C LEU A 124 2.34 3.39 1.15
N ALA A 125 1.84 2.17 1.01
CA ALA A 125 1.62 1.25 2.12
C ALA A 125 2.47 -0.03 2.01
N VAL A 126 2.58 -0.62 0.81
CA VAL A 126 3.18 -1.95 0.63
C VAL A 126 4.69 -2.02 0.91
N GLN A 127 5.39 -0.89 0.97
CA GLN A 127 6.80 -0.83 1.38
C GLN A 127 7.03 -1.24 2.84
N TRP A 128 6.00 -1.26 3.65
CA TRP A 128 6.04 -1.67 5.06
C TRP A 128 5.78 -3.16 5.27
N CYS A 129 5.45 -3.89 4.20
CA CYS A 129 5.20 -5.32 4.23
C CYS A 129 6.53 -6.10 4.22
N ASP A 130 6.60 -7.16 5.01
CA ASP A 130 7.77 -8.04 5.07
C ASP A 130 7.91 -8.85 3.79
N ASP A 131 6.79 -9.35 3.28
CA ASP A 131 6.71 -10.17 2.08
C ASP A 131 5.72 -9.60 1.06
N PHE A 132 6.25 -8.93 0.03
CA PHE A 132 5.41 -8.38 -1.03
C PHE A 132 4.79 -9.48 -1.91
N SER A 133 5.38 -10.68 -1.97
CA SER A 133 4.77 -11.81 -2.71
C SER A 133 3.50 -12.30 -2.02
N ALA A 134 3.46 -12.28 -0.69
CA ALA A 134 2.25 -12.57 0.08
C ALA A 134 1.16 -11.52 -0.18
N VAL A 135 1.52 -10.23 -0.27
CA VAL A 135 0.57 -9.15 -0.65
C VAL A 135 -0.03 -9.41 -2.02
N LEU A 136 0.79 -9.78 -3.02
CA LEU A 136 0.30 -10.09 -4.36
C LEU A 136 -0.60 -11.33 -4.37
N SER A 137 -0.25 -12.37 -3.62
CA SER A 137 -1.06 -13.59 -3.48
C SER A 137 -2.42 -13.29 -2.87
N GLU A 138 -2.47 -12.48 -1.83
CA GLU A 138 -3.72 -12.05 -1.19
C GLU A 138 -4.54 -11.13 -2.12
N ALA A 139 -3.89 -10.22 -2.84
CA ALA A 139 -4.56 -9.39 -3.84
C ALA A 139 -5.20 -10.25 -4.94
N MET A 140 -4.48 -11.25 -5.45
CA MET A 140 -5.04 -12.20 -6.43
C MET A 140 -6.23 -12.99 -5.88
N ARG A 141 -6.12 -13.44 -4.63
CA ARG A 141 -7.20 -14.21 -3.97
C ARG A 141 -8.48 -13.38 -3.78
N VAL A 142 -8.31 -12.10 -3.41
CA VAL A 142 -9.43 -11.20 -3.09
C VAL A 142 -10.04 -10.55 -4.33
N LEU A 143 -9.23 -10.33 -5.38
CA LEU A 143 -9.73 -9.76 -6.63
C LEU A 143 -10.57 -10.78 -7.40
N LYS A 144 -11.69 -10.29 -7.91
CA LYS A 144 -12.47 -11.03 -8.91
C LYS A 144 -11.72 -11.15 -10.23
N PRO A 145 -12.02 -12.16 -11.05
CA PRO A 145 -11.51 -12.21 -12.42
C PRO A 145 -11.70 -10.88 -13.15
N GLY A 146 -10.64 -10.35 -13.73
CA GLY A 146 -10.64 -9.03 -14.39
C GLY A 146 -10.55 -7.83 -13.43
N GLY A 147 -10.43 -8.07 -12.14
CA GLY A 147 -10.20 -7.02 -11.14
C GLY A 147 -8.83 -6.35 -11.29
N VAL A 148 -8.66 -5.21 -10.68
CA VAL A 148 -7.48 -4.35 -10.82
C VAL A 148 -6.79 -4.19 -9.47
N LEU A 149 -5.49 -4.47 -9.42
CA LEU A 149 -4.59 -4.01 -8.37
C LEU A 149 -3.85 -2.77 -8.87
N ALA A 150 -4.00 -1.65 -8.18
CA ALA A 150 -3.22 -0.43 -8.39
C ALA A 150 -2.46 -0.10 -7.12
N PHE A 151 -1.14 -0.03 -7.20
CA PHE A 151 -0.33 0.32 -6.03
C PHE A 151 0.81 1.28 -6.38
N ALA A 152 1.21 2.08 -5.39
CA ALA A 152 2.42 2.88 -5.42
C ALA A 152 3.28 2.54 -4.19
N SER A 153 4.59 2.49 -4.39
CA SER A 153 5.57 2.15 -3.34
C SER A 153 6.83 2.96 -3.48
N LEU A 154 7.56 3.08 -2.38
CA LEU A 154 8.90 3.68 -2.39
C LEU A 154 9.94 2.62 -2.80
N CYS A 155 10.90 3.03 -3.62
CA CYS A 155 12.01 2.19 -4.08
C CYS A 155 13.36 2.72 -3.62
N VAL A 156 14.40 1.92 -3.78
CA VAL A 156 15.80 2.36 -3.62
C VAL A 156 16.05 3.63 -4.43
N GLY A 157 16.75 4.57 -3.82
CA GLY A 157 16.98 5.94 -4.32
C GLY A 157 16.03 6.95 -3.70
N THR A 158 14.87 6.55 -3.16
CA THR A 158 13.98 7.45 -2.43
C THR A 158 14.64 7.89 -1.12
N LEU A 159 14.60 9.20 -0.81
CA LEU A 159 15.22 9.84 0.37
C LEU A 159 16.74 9.58 0.46
N GLN A 160 17.41 9.48 -0.67
CA GLN A 160 18.85 9.20 -0.68
C GLN A 160 19.64 10.35 -0.06
N GLU A 161 19.31 11.60 -0.39
CA GLU A 161 19.97 12.78 0.14
C GLU A 161 19.80 12.87 1.67
N LEU A 162 18.62 12.53 2.16
CA LEU A 162 18.36 12.50 3.61
C LEU A 162 19.20 11.42 4.30
N ARG A 163 19.30 10.24 3.68
CA ARG A 163 20.13 9.14 4.17
C ARG A 163 21.60 9.50 4.21
N GLU A 164 22.11 10.11 3.14
CA GLU A 164 23.50 10.56 3.05
C GLU A 164 23.82 11.65 4.07
N SER A 165 22.87 12.56 4.30
CA SER A 165 23.02 13.61 5.33
C SER A 165 23.10 13.01 6.74
N TRP A 166 22.24 12.05 7.08
CA TRP A 166 22.28 11.40 8.38
C TRP A 166 23.54 10.53 8.56
N ALA A 167 24.05 9.88 7.51
CA ALA A 167 25.28 9.11 7.56
C ALA A 167 26.53 9.94 7.94
N GLN A 168 26.46 11.25 7.78
CA GLN A 168 27.52 12.18 8.22
C GLN A 168 27.40 12.56 9.71
N VAL A 169 26.24 12.30 10.33
CA VAL A 169 25.96 12.67 11.73
C VAL A 169 26.29 11.50 12.66
N ASP A 170 25.79 10.33 12.34
CA ASP A 170 26.03 9.11 13.13
C ASP A 170 25.90 7.85 12.25
N GLY A 171 26.18 6.68 12.85
CA GLY A 171 26.07 5.37 12.17
C GLY A 171 24.69 4.71 12.32
N GLN A 172 23.66 5.43 12.78
CA GLN A 172 22.34 4.86 13.02
C GLN A 172 21.47 4.86 11.77
N VAL A 173 20.44 4.01 11.75
CA VAL A 173 19.48 3.93 10.64
C VAL A 173 18.34 4.93 10.89
N HIS A 174 18.42 6.10 10.27
CA HIS A 174 17.40 7.15 10.36
C HIS A 174 16.37 7.09 9.21
N VAL A 175 16.69 6.40 8.13
CA VAL A 175 15.83 6.23 6.96
C VAL A 175 15.69 4.76 6.65
N ASN A 176 14.46 4.29 6.53
CA ASN A 176 14.17 2.91 6.17
C ASN A 176 14.80 2.53 4.82
N ARG A 177 15.12 1.25 4.67
CA ARG A 177 15.55 0.71 3.38
C ARG A 177 14.31 0.33 2.58
N PHE A 178 14.33 0.65 1.30
CA PHE A 178 13.29 0.28 0.36
C PHE A 178 13.81 -0.82 -0.58
N ARG A 179 12.88 -1.56 -1.19
CA ARG A 179 13.20 -2.58 -2.18
C ARG A 179 13.60 -1.94 -3.50
N GLU A 180 14.40 -2.67 -4.29
CA GLU A 180 14.71 -2.28 -5.67
C GLU A 180 13.44 -2.31 -6.52
N PHE A 181 13.34 -1.40 -7.49
CA PHE A 181 12.25 -1.40 -8.47
C PHE A 181 12.17 -2.73 -9.23
N GLU A 182 13.33 -3.27 -9.60
CA GLU A 182 13.46 -4.54 -10.29
C GLU A 182 12.88 -5.71 -9.49
N HIS A 183 13.02 -5.69 -8.17
CA HIS A 183 12.41 -6.70 -7.31
C HIS A 183 10.87 -6.65 -7.36
N TYR A 184 10.27 -5.46 -7.31
CA TYR A 184 8.83 -5.32 -7.49
C TYR A 184 8.37 -5.82 -8.85
N ARG A 185 9.13 -5.51 -9.93
CA ARG A 185 8.84 -5.93 -11.30
C ARG A 185 8.82 -7.45 -11.40
N GLN A 186 9.87 -8.12 -10.93
CA GLN A 186 9.98 -9.58 -10.97
C GLN A 186 8.85 -10.28 -10.21
N LEU A 187 8.50 -9.79 -9.01
CA LEU A 187 7.42 -10.35 -8.23
C LEU A 187 6.05 -10.15 -8.91
N CYS A 188 5.80 -8.99 -9.49
CA CYS A 188 4.57 -8.75 -10.24
C CYS A 188 4.45 -9.67 -11.46
N GLU A 189 5.54 -9.84 -12.24
CA GLU A 189 5.57 -10.74 -13.40
C GLU A 189 5.40 -12.21 -13.00
N ALA A 190 5.98 -12.62 -11.87
CA ALA A 190 5.88 -13.99 -11.35
C ALA A 190 4.53 -14.29 -10.68
N SER A 191 3.76 -13.27 -10.29
CA SER A 191 2.53 -13.44 -9.50
C SER A 191 1.37 -14.08 -10.27
N GLY A 192 1.40 -14.09 -11.61
CA GLY A 192 0.26 -14.47 -12.46
C GLY A 192 -0.70 -13.32 -12.76
N LEU A 193 -0.49 -12.12 -12.21
CA LEU A 193 -1.22 -10.92 -12.59
C LEU A 193 -0.74 -10.41 -13.96
N GLN A 194 -1.68 -9.94 -14.77
CA GLN A 194 -1.33 -9.23 -16.00
C GLN A 194 -0.83 -7.83 -15.66
N VAL A 195 0.48 -7.61 -15.77
CA VAL A 195 1.07 -6.28 -15.57
C VAL A 195 0.71 -5.38 -16.75
N ARG A 196 -0.08 -4.33 -16.50
CA ARG A 196 -0.49 -3.35 -17.53
C ARG A 196 0.50 -2.20 -17.64
N SER A 197 1.00 -1.72 -16.51
CA SER A 197 1.96 -0.62 -16.42
C SER A 197 2.76 -0.78 -15.14
N LEU A 198 4.06 -0.56 -15.21
CA LEU A 198 4.96 -0.48 -14.06
C LEU A 198 6.01 0.59 -14.39
N GLU A 199 6.03 1.66 -13.60
CA GLU A 199 6.85 2.85 -13.84
C GLU A 199 7.59 3.26 -12.57
N LYS A 200 8.80 3.86 -12.74
CA LYS A 200 9.61 4.43 -11.68
C LYS A 200 9.66 5.94 -11.79
#